data_cf82d4114c39490d06670d1d1c05773f
#
_entry.id   cf82d4114c39490d06670d1d1c05773f
#
_cell.length_a   1.000
_cell.length_b   1.000
_cell.length_c   1.000
_cell.angle_alpha   90.00
_cell.angle_beta   90.00
_cell.angle_gamma   90.00
#
_symmetry.space_group_name_H-M   'P 1'
#
loop_
_entity.id
_entity.type
_entity.pdbx_description
1 polymer ?
#
loop_
_entity_poly.entity_id
_entity_poly.type
_entity_poly.pdbx_seq_one_letter_code
_entity_poly.pdbx_strand_id
1 'polypeptide(L)'
;MSRESRVTAGILLVILPTVMIGGVSILTLLIGTPEYMANKLRQDLWRAGHAHAGVFLILSLIALRYVDEARLTEGWKRLVRSGIPATAILIPAAFFLSVLTPAATQPNAFINLAYVGAILLAVSVATLGIGLIRSANS
;
A
#
# COMPACT_ATOMS: atom_id res chain seq x y z
N MET A 1 -0.91 -17.15 -14.27
CA MET A 1 -1.80 -16.31 -13.41
C MET A 1 -3.22 -16.83 -13.46
N SER A 2 -3.84 -17.07 -12.31
CA SER A 2 -5.25 -17.42 -12.18
C SER A 2 -6.16 -16.28 -12.65
N ARG A 3 -7.46 -16.58 -12.83
CA ARG A 3 -8.45 -15.55 -13.15
C ARG A 3 -8.52 -14.48 -12.04
N GLU A 4 -8.50 -14.91 -10.78
CA GLU A 4 -8.54 -14.01 -9.62
C GLU A 4 -7.35 -13.05 -9.61
N SER A 5 -6.12 -13.56 -9.79
CA SER A 5 -4.91 -12.74 -9.83
C SER A 5 -4.93 -11.74 -10.98
N ARG A 6 -5.45 -12.14 -12.16
CA ARG A 6 -5.58 -11.23 -13.31
C ARG A 6 -6.60 -10.12 -13.09
N VAL A 7 -7.75 -10.44 -12.52
CA VAL A 7 -8.79 -9.42 -12.21
C VAL A 7 -8.25 -8.43 -11.18
N THR A 8 -7.65 -8.91 -10.10
CA THR A 8 -7.06 -8.02 -9.09
C THR A 8 -5.96 -7.15 -9.68
N ALA A 9 -5.05 -7.71 -10.49
CA ALA A 9 -4.02 -6.93 -11.16
C ALA A 9 -4.60 -5.85 -12.09
N GLY A 10 -5.66 -6.19 -12.84
CA GLY A 10 -6.38 -5.23 -13.69
C GLY A 10 -6.96 -4.07 -12.88
N ILE A 11 -7.60 -4.36 -11.74
CA ILE A 11 -8.14 -3.33 -10.83
C ILE A 11 -7.01 -2.42 -10.34
N LEU A 12 -5.89 -2.99 -9.89
CA LEU A 12 -4.76 -2.20 -9.40
C LEU A 12 -4.16 -1.30 -10.47
N LEU A 13 -4.08 -1.77 -11.71
CA LEU A 13 -3.61 -0.96 -12.85
C LEU A 13 -4.57 0.20 -13.16
N VAL A 14 -5.88 0.00 -13.05
CA VAL A 14 -6.88 1.07 -13.21
C VAL A 14 -6.81 2.09 -12.07
N ILE A 15 -6.44 1.65 -10.86
CA ILE A 15 -6.27 2.53 -9.69
C ILE A 15 -4.94 3.32 -9.75
N LEU A 16 -3.90 2.80 -10.38
CA LEU A 16 -2.57 3.43 -10.40
C LEU A 16 -2.58 4.92 -10.80
N PRO A 17 -3.35 5.38 -11.81
CA PRO A 17 -3.44 6.81 -12.12
C PRO A 17 -3.93 7.68 -10.96
N THR A 18 -4.74 7.17 -10.03
CA THR A 18 -5.19 7.93 -8.86
C THR A 18 -4.02 8.24 -7.91
N VAL A 19 -3.06 7.31 -7.79
CA VAL A 19 -1.82 7.54 -7.03
C VAL A 19 -0.99 8.65 -7.70
N MET A 20 -0.91 8.66 -9.03
CA MET A 20 -0.21 9.73 -9.77
C MET A 20 -0.87 11.10 -9.52
N ILE A 21 -2.20 11.17 -9.58
CA ILE A 21 -2.97 12.38 -9.26
C ILE A 21 -2.69 12.83 -7.82
N GLY A 22 -2.58 11.89 -6.88
CA GLY A 22 -2.21 12.18 -5.49
C GLY A 22 -0.85 12.88 -5.38
N GLY A 23 0.14 12.45 -6.14
CA GLY A 23 1.46 13.10 -6.19
C GLY A 23 1.39 14.53 -6.73
N VAL A 24 0.65 14.74 -7.82
CA VAL A 24 0.42 16.09 -8.38
C VAL A 24 -0.30 16.98 -7.36
N SER A 25 -1.29 16.45 -6.65
CA SER A 25 -2.03 17.19 -5.61
C SER A 25 -1.11 17.64 -4.47
N ILE A 26 -0.23 16.77 -3.99
CA ILE A 26 0.76 17.12 -2.95
C ILE A 26 1.71 18.20 -3.44
N LEU A 27 2.17 18.10 -4.69
CA LEU A 27 3.02 19.13 -5.30
C LEU A 27 2.29 20.49 -5.37
N THR A 28 1.03 20.49 -5.80
CA THR A 28 0.21 21.71 -5.89
C THR A 28 0.04 22.35 -4.50
N LEU A 29 -0.21 21.56 -3.47
CA LEU A 29 -0.30 22.04 -2.08
C LEU A 29 1.03 22.64 -1.60
N LEU A 30 2.15 21.99 -1.94
CA LEU A 30 3.47 22.46 -1.55
C LEU A 30 3.85 23.79 -2.20
N ILE A 31 3.36 24.07 -3.43
CA ILE A 31 3.67 25.28 -4.17
C ILE A 31 2.71 26.43 -3.79
N GLY A 32 1.43 26.13 -3.58
CA GLY A 32 0.36 27.14 -3.55
C GLY A 32 -0.41 27.28 -2.24
N THR A 33 -0.12 26.49 -1.20
CA THR A 33 -0.91 26.49 0.05
C THR A 33 -0.02 26.83 1.25
N PRO A 34 -0.03 28.08 1.75
CA PRO A 34 0.84 28.52 2.84
C PRO A 34 0.71 27.67 4.11
N GLU A 35 -0.51 27.25 4.50
CA GLU A 35 -0.74 26.42 5.67
C GLU A 35 -0.10 25.02 5.54
N TYR A 36 -0.10 24.47 4.32
CA TYR A 36 0.58 23.20 4.05
C TYR A 36 2.10 23.38 4.06
N MET A 37 2.60 24.47 3.47
CA MET A 37 4.03 24.81 3.47
C MET A 37 4.58 25.01 4.88
N ALA A 38 3.79 25.56 5.78
CA ALA A 38 4.17 25.80 7.17
C ALA A 38 4.11 24.54 8.06
N ASN A 39 3.40 23.49 7.64
CA ASN A 39 3.21 22.26 8.44
C ASN A 39 4.10 21.11 7.95
N LYS A 40 5.31 21.02 8.53
CA LYS A 40 6.29 19.99 8.22
C LYS A 40 5.77 18.57 8.47
N LEU A 41 5.01 18.36 9.55
CA LEU A 41 4.44 17.05 9.88
C LEU A 41 3.50 16.53 8.80
N ARG A 42 2.59 17.39 8.32
CA ARG A 42 1.68 17.02 7.22
C ARG A 42 2.43 16.72 5.93
N GLN A 43 3.44 17.52 5.59
CA GLN A 43 4.26 17.28 4.41
C GLN A 43 4.94 15.92 4.48
N ASP A 44 5.55 15.58 5.61
CA ASP A 44 6.30 14.34 5.77
C ASP A 44 5.36 13.13 5.72
N LEU A 45 4.24 13.15 6.45
CA LEU A 45 3.30 12.02 6.47
C LEU A 45 2.56 11.86 5.13
N TRP A 46 2.15 12.95 4.48
CA TRP A 46 1.46 12.85 3.19
C TRP A 46 2.40 12.38 2.06
N ARG A 47 3.66 12.82 2.07
CA ARG A 47 4.67 12.29 1.14
C ARG A 47 4.96 10.82 1.40
N ALA A 48 5.08 10.43 2.68
CA ALA A 48 5.23 9.02 3.05
C ALA A 48 4.02 8.20 2.60
N GLY A 49 2.80 8.68 2.83
CA GLY A 49 1.57 8.01 2.39
C GLY A 49 1.53 7.80 0.88
N HIS A 50 1.85 8.84 0.11
CA HIS A 50 1.92 8.75 -1.36
C HIS A 50 2.98 7.74 -1.83
N ALA A 51 4.18 7.79 -1.25
CA ALA A 51 5.26 6.87 -1.60
C ALA A 51 4.89 5.41 -1.29
N HIS A 52 4.31 5.14 -0.12
CA HIS A 52 3.85 3.81 0.25
C HIS A 52 2.70 3.31 -0.65
N ALA A 53 1.77 4.19 -1.03
CA ALA A 53 0.71 3.83 -1.98
C ALA A 53 1.29 3.31 -3.30
N GLY A 54 2.23 4.03 -3.89
CA GLY A 54 2.89 3.63 -5.14
C GLY A 54 3.69 2.34 -5.00
N VAL A 55 4.55 2.25 -3.99
CA VAL A 55 5.43 1.08 -3.76
C VAL A 55 4.61 -0.18 -3.48
N PHE A 56 3.59 -0.12 -2.62
CA PHE A 56 2.79 -1.29 -2.28
C PHE A 56 1.83 -1.70 -3.39
N LEU A 57 1.39 -0.76 -4.23
CA LEU A 57 0.64 -1.09 -5.42
C LEU A 57 1.50 -1.87 -6.42
N ILE A 58 2.74 -1.43 -6.67
CA ILE A 58 3.70 -2.15 -7.51
C ILE A 58 4.05 -3.51 -6.90
N LEU A 59 4.32 -3.57 -5.61
CA LEU A 59 4.58 -4.84 -4.90
C LEU A 59 3.39 -5.79 -5.03
N SER A 60 2.16 -5.29 -4.96
CA SER A 60 0.96 -6.09 -5.17
C SER A 60 0.91 -6.71 -6.56
N LEU A 61 1.22 -5.94 -7.60
CA LEU A 61 1.27 -6.44 -8.98
C LEU A 61 2.32 -7.55 -9.14
N ILE A 62 3.49 -7.38 -8.53
CA ILE A 62 4.55 -8.40 -8.52
C ILE A 62 4.07 -9.65 -7.76
N ALA A 63 3.51 -9.50 -6.58
CA ALA A 63 3.02 -10.61 -5.78
C ALA A 63 1.93 -11.41 -6.50
N LEU A 64 1.00 -10.73 -7.19
CA LEU A 64 -0.06 -11.37 -7.99
C LEU A 64 0.51 -12.16 -9.18
N ARG A 65 1.67 -11.77 -9.71
CA ARG A 65 2.35 -12.53 -10.76
C ARG A 65 2.86 -13.87 -10.25
N TYR A 66 3.36 -13.92 -9.00
CA TYR A 66 4.03 -15.08 -8.44
C TYR A 66 3.16 -15.96 -7.54
N VAL A 67 2.06 -15.47 -6.97
CA VAL A 67 1.26 -16.19 -5.98
C VAL A 67 0.71 -17.51 -6.49
N ASP A 68 0.40 -17.60 -7.79
CA ASP A 68 -0.13 -18.82 -8.39
C ASP A 68 0.94 -19.91 -8.56
N GLU A 69 2.22 -19.52 -8.61
CA GLU A 69 3.37 -20.42 -8.72
C GLU A 69 3.84 -20.93 -7.34
N ALA A 70 3.42 -20.24 -6.27
CA ALA A 70 3.79 -20.61 -4.90
C ALA A 70 3.11 -21.90 -4.43
N ARG A 71 3.86 -22.76 -3.76
CA ARG A 71 3.33 -23.98 -3.11
C ARG A 71 2.62 -23.63 -1.80
N LEU A 72 1.40 -23.15 -1.93
CA LEU A 72 0.53 -22.71 -0.85
C LEU A 72 -0.88 -23.29 -1.02
N THR A 73 -1.60 -23.48 0.08
CA THR A 73 -3.04 -23.78 0.04
C THR A 73 -3.82 -22.56 -0.48
N GLU A 74 -5.02 -22.77 -1.01
CA GLU A 74 -5.83 -21.66 -1.56
C GLU A 74 -6.16 -20.58 -0.52
N GLY A 75 -6.30 -20.96 0.77
CA GLY A 75 -6.47 -19.99 1.85
C GLY A 75 -5.28 -19.03 1.98
N TRP A 76 -4.06 -19.56 1.94
CA TRP A 76 -2.84 -18.75 2.00
C TRP A 76 -2.61 -17.92 0.72
N LYS A 77 -2.94 -18.48 -0.46
CA LYS A 77 -2.92 -17.70 -1.70
C LYS A 77 -3.91 -16.55 -1.66
N ARG A 78 -5.10 -16.77 -1.11
CA ARG A 78 -6.10 -15.71 -0.93
C ARG A 78 -5.59 -14.61 0.01
N LEU A 79 -4.94 -14.98 1.13
CA LEU A 79 -4.33 -14.00 2.03
C LEU A 79 -3.31 -13.14 1.27
N VAL A 80 -2.44 -13.72 0.47
CA VAL A 80 -1.45 -12.98 -0.33
C VAL A 80 -2.12 -12.06 -1.36
N ARG A 81 -3.10 -12.59 -2.12
CA ARG A 81 -3.82 -11.85 -3.17
C ARG A 81 -4.60 -10.65 -2.64
N SER A 82 -5.09 -10.69 -1.40
CA SER A 82 -5.85 -9.59 -0.80
C SER A 82 -5.04 -8.80 0.23
N GLY A 83 -4.19 -9.44 1.00
CA GLY A 83 -3.44 -8.82 2.09
C GLY A 83 -2.44 -7.78 1.59
N ILE A 84 -1.62 -8.11 0.58
CA ILE A 84 -0.66 -7.15 0.03
C ILE A 84 -1.37 -5.94 -0.59
N PRO A 85 -2.39 -6.09 -1.46
CA PRO A 85 -3.16 -4.94 -1.95
C PRO A 85 -3.85 -4.13 -0.84
N ALA A 86 -4.36 -4.78 0.21
CA ALA A 86 -4.98 -4.07 1.34
C ALA A 86 -3.98 -3.15 2.05
N THR A 87 -2.69 -3.50 2.12
CA THR A 87 -1.66 -2.63 2.71
C THR A 87 -1.41 -1.36 1.90
N ALA A 88 -1.60 -1.42 0.58
CA ALA A 88 -1.52 -0.25 -0.30
C ALA A 88 -2.64 0.79 -0.03
N ILE A 89 -3.65 0.40 0.74
CA ILE A 89 -4.71 1.28 1.23
C ILE A 89 -4.49 1.64 2.70
N LEU A 90 -4.28 0.64 3.58
CA LEU A 90 -4.22 0.84 5.03
C LEU A 90 -3.08 1.77 5.47
N ILE A 91 -1.88 1.57 4.94
CA ILE A 91 -0.72 2.35 5.36
C ILE A 91 -0.79 3.80 4.83
N PRO A 92 -1.09 4.06 3.54
CA PRO A 92 -1.33 5.42 3.09
C PRO A 92 -2.49 6.10 3.82
N ALA A 93 -3.61 5.40 4.06
CA ALA A 93 -4.74 5.95 4.80
C ALA A 93 -4.33 6.36 6.22
N ALA A 94 -3.49 5.56 6.91
CA ALA A 94 -2.96 5.94 8.22
C ALA A 94 -2.23 7.28 8.16
N PHE A 95 -1.36 7.47 7.17
CA PHE A 95 -0.58 8.69 7.05
C PHE A 95 -1.42 9.89 6.63
N PHE A 96 -2.33 9.74 5.67
CA PHE A 96 -3.17 10.85 5.22
C PHE A 96 -4.19 11.28 6.29
N LEU A 97 -4.90 10.32 6.89
CA LEU A 97 -6.00 10.61 7.82
C LEU A 97 -5.49 11.03 9.19
N SER A 98 -4.29 10.61 9.60
CA SER A 98 -3.75 10.93 10.92
C SER A 98 -3.42 12.42 11.11
N VAL A 99 -3.21 13.15 10.02
CA VAL A 99 -2.88 14.59 10.01
C VAL A 99 -3.77 15.37 9.04
N LEU A 100 -5.03 14.98 8.93
CA LEU A 100 -5.98 15.60 7.99
C LEU A 100 -6.24 17.08 8.33
N THR A 101 -6.29 17.42 9.62
CA THR A 101 -6.49 18.79 10.09
C THR A 101 -5.29 19.66 9.72
N PRO A 102 -5.48 20.85 9.08
CA PRO A 102 -4.38 21.73 8.70
C PRO A 102 -3.44 22.12 9.83
N ALA A 103 -3.97 22.31 11.03
CA ALA A 103 -3.21 22.68 12.22
C ALA A 103 -2.68 21.47 13.03
N ALA A 104 -2.67 20.26 12.48
CA ALA A 104 -2.20 19.06 13.19
C ALA A 104 -0.74 19.21 13.63
N THR A 105 -0.49 19.05 14.93
CA THR A 105 0.85 19.07 15.54
C THR A 105 1.34 17.67 15.90
N GLN A 106 0.45 16.68 15.87
CA GLN A 106 0.73 15.25 16.10
C GLN A 106 -0.27 14.40 15.33
N PRO A 107 0.08 13.15 14.98
CA PRO A 107 -0.87 12.23 14.37
C PRO A 107 -1.98 11.85 15.33
N ASN A 108 -3.21 11.70 14.81
CA ASN A 108 -4.33 11.15 15.56
C ASN A 108 -4.34 9.61 15.53
N ALA A 109 -5.37 8.98 16.11
CA ALA A 109 -5.48 7.52 16.25
C ALA A 109 -5.45 6.73 14.92
N PHE A 110 -5.76 7.36 13.78
CA PHE A 110 -5.66 6.70 12.47
C PHE A 110 -4.26 6.23 12.13
N ILE A 111 -3.21 6.79 12.75
CA ILE A 111 -1.82 6.33 12.55
C ILE A 111 -1.66 4.84 12.90
N ASN A 112 -2.49 4.29 13.78
CA ASN A 112 -2.44 2.88 14.16
C ASN A 112 -2.78 1.92 13.00
N LEU A 113 -3.48 2.38 11.96
CA LEU A 113 -3.69 1.58 10.75
C LEU A 113 -2.38 1.23 10.05
N ALA A 114 -1.32 2.03 10.22
CA ALA A 114 0.00 1.72 9.69
C ALA A 114 0.60 0.46 10.32
N TYR A 115 0.42 0.27 11.64
CA TYR A 115 0.88 -0.95 12.32
C TYR A 115 0.10 -2.18 11.86
N VAL A 116 -1.23 -2.07 11.72
CA VAL A 116 -2.07 -3.15 11.19
C VAL A 116 -1.64 -3.51 9.77
N GLY A 117 -1.46 -2.50 8.92
CA GLY A 117 -0.99 -2.70 7.55
C GLY A 117 0.40 -3.33 7.49
N ALA A 118 1.34 -2.89 8.34
CA ALA A 118 2.70 -3.43 8.39
C ALA A 118 2.73 -4.92 8.79
N ILE A 119 1.94 -5.32 9.78
CA ILE A 119 1.81 -6.73 10.19
C ILE A 119 1.21 -7.55 9.05
N LEU A 120 0.13 -7.08 8.43
CA LEU A 120 -0.51 -7.75 7.31
C LEU A 120 0.45 -7.92 6.13
N LEU A 121 1.23 -6.88 5.82
CA LEU A 121 2.25 -6.91 4.78
C LEU A 121 3.32 -7.96 5.09
N ALA A 122 3.90 -7.91 6.29
CA ALA A 122 4.96 -8.82 6.70
C ALA A 122 4.51 -10.29 6.62
N VAL A 123 3.32 -10.62 7.13
CA VAL A 123 2.75 -11.96 7.07
C VAL A 123 2.51 -12.39 5.61
N SER A 124 1.91 -11.52 4.79
CA SER A 124 1.57 -11.86 3.41
C SER A 124 2.82 -12.06 2.54
N VAL A 125 3.83 -11.19 2.67
CA VAL A 125 5.08 -11.29 1.90
C VAL A 125 5.90 -12.50 2.35
N ALA A 126 6.04 -12.73 3.65
CA ALA A 126 6.73 -13.91 4.18
C ALA A 126 6.06 -15.21 3.71
N THR A 127 4.73 -15.26 3.74
CA THR A 127 3.95 -16.40 3.23
C THR A 127 4.24 -16.67 1.76
N LEU A 128 4.20 -15.63 0.93
CA LEU A 128 4.52 -15.75 -0.49
C LEU A 128 5.96 -16.26 -0.71
N GLY A 129 6.92 -15.65 -0.03
CA GLY A 129 8.34 -16.02 -0.14
C GLY A 129 8.59 -17.49 0.23
N ILE A 130 8.03 -17.95 1.37
CA ILE A 130 8.13 -19.35 1.81
C ILE A 130 7.48 -20.28 0.77
N GLY A 131 6.31 -19.91 0.24
CA GLY A 131 5.61 -20.70 -0.78
C GLY A 131 6.42 -20.85 -2.07
N LEU A 132 7.11 -19.80 -2.51
CA LEU A 132 7.98 -19.83 -3.68
C LEU A 132 9.24 -20.67 -3.46
N ILE A 133 9.89 -20.55 -2.31
CA ILE A 133 11.05 -21.40 -1.96
C ILE A 133 10.66 -22.89 -1.95
N ARG A 134 9.49 -23.21 -1.40
CA ARG A 134 8.99 -24.60 -1.38
C ARG A 134 8.64 -25.13 -2.78
N SER A 135 8.21 -24.27 -3.69
CA SER A 135 7.92 -24.68 -5.07
C SER A 135 9.20 -24.94 -5.89
N ALA A 136 10.30 -24.26 -5.57
CA ALA A 136 11.58 -24.46 -6.26
C ALA A 136 12.28 -25.78 -5.87
N ASN A 137 11.92 -26.37 -4.72
CA ASN A 137 12.52 -27.60 -4.19
C ASN A 137 11.67 -28.86 -4.50
N SER A 138 10.67 -28.77 -5.33
CA SER A 138 9.76 -29.85 -5.73
C SER A 138 9.86 -30.16 -7.22
#